data_13467b02696ed3f9cef14038f658fc05
#
_entry.id   13467b02696ed3f9cef14038f658fc05
#
_cell.length_a   1.000
_cell.length_b   1.000
_cell.length_c   1.000
_cell.angle_alpha   90.00
_cell.angle_beta   90.00
_cell.angle_gamma   90.00
#
_symmetry.space_group_name_H-M   'P 1'
#
loop_
_entity.id
_entity.type
_entity.pdbx_description
1 polymer ?
#
loop_
_entity_poly.entity_id
_entity_poly.type
_entity_poly.pdbx_seq_one_letter_code
_entity_poly.pdbx_strand_id
1 'polypeptide(L)'
;MAIRAILFDLDGTLIDQFQAIHKSFALTLERMGYNKPSFNEVKRAVGGASEATMEKLIGPERAQEAVQILRPIFEKEMLNGLTLLPGAKEILNWCKANKVKAAVLTNKHGPHARIVCKHLGISNDLEFVIGADDTQWKKPDVSLTNHTLEKIGYNATETLYIGDSPYDYKTAQNASMKCLLVSTGTHPVHELSKLNSSLEIKADLKSLIPMIEKLL
;
A
#
# COMPACT_ATOMS: atom_id res chain seq x y z
N MET A 1 -25.57 -2.95 0.21
CA MET A 1 -25.26 -1.66 0.88
C MET A 1 -24.35 -0.88 -0.06
N ALA A 2 -24.55 0.42 -0.16
CA ALA A 2 -23.78 1.28 -1.03
C ALA A 2 -22.40 1.57 -0.44
N ILE A 3 -21.35 1.58 -1.26
CA ILE A 3 -19.99 1.99 -0.87
C ILE A 3 -19.93 3.51 -0.72
N ARG A 4 -19.44 3.97 0.42
CA ARG A 4 -19.33 5.37 0.81
C ARG A 4 -17.88 5.82 1.02
N ALA A 5 -16.96 4.86 1.21
CA ALA A 5 -15.54 5.13 1.37
C ALA A 5 -14.67 4.05 0.70
N ILE A 6 -13.45 4.44 0.34
CA ILE A 6 -12.42 3.54 -0.17
C ILE A 6 -11.13 3.77 0.62
N LEU A 7 -10.58 2.68 1.18
CA LEU A 7 -9.23 2.65 1.73
C LEU A 7 -8.28 2.08 0.67
N PHE A 8 -7.25 2.82 0.34
CA PHE A 8 -6.22 2.44 -0.62
C PHE A 8 -4.93 2.05 0.10
N ASP A 9 -4.27 0.98 -0.35
CA ASP A 9 -2.83 0.89 -0.13
C ASP A 9 -2.10 1.94 -0.99
N LEU A 10 -0.79 2.09 -0.79
CA LEU A 10 -0.01 3.14 -1.43
C LEU A 10 0.98 2.57 -2.47
N ASP A 11 2.03 1.89 -2.00
CA ASP A 11 3.10 1.36 -2.87
C ASP A 11 2.61 0.16 -3.71
N GLY A 12 2.58 0.30 -5.02
CA GLY A 12 2.05 -0.74 -5.92
C GLY A 12 0.55 -0.63 -6.20
N THR A 13 -0.15 0.25 -5.49
CA THR A 13 -1.58 0.54 -5.69
C THR A 13 -1.79 1.93 -6.29
N LEU A 14 -1.51 3.00 -5.55
CA LEU A 14 -1.63 4.38 -6.05
C LEU A 14 -0.33 4.88 -6.70
N ILE A 15 0.82 4.42 -6.23
CA ILE A 15 2.14 4.91 -6.66
C ILE A 15 3.09 3.78 -7.06
N ASP A 16 3.96 4.07 -8.02
CA ASP A 16 5.18 3.30 -8.28
C ASP A 16 6.39 4.01 -7.65
N GLN A 17 7.00 3.32 -6.68
CA GLN A 17 8.22 3.76 -6.00
C GLN A 17 9.25 2.64 -5.90
N PHE A 18 9.04 1.51 -6.59
CA PHE A 18 9.85 0.31 -6.41
C PHE A 18 11.32 0.48 -6.76
N GLN A 19 11.68 1.39 -7.68
CA GLN A 19 13.08 1.70 -8.00
C GLN A 19 13.80 2.35 -6.81
N ALA A 20 13.18 3.34 -6.18
CA ALA A 20 13.74 4.00 -5.00
C ALA A 20 13.81 3.05 -3.79
N ILE A 21 12.78 2.23 -3.60
CA ILE A 21 12.75 1.17 -2.57
C ILE A 21 13.91 0.21 -2.81
N HIS A 22 14.02 -0.40 -3.99
CA HIS A 22 15.09 -1.35 -4.31
C HIS A 22 16.48 -0.73 -4.08
N LYS A 23 16.74 0.46 -4.64
CA LYS A 23 18.02 1.15 -4.48
C LYS A 23 18.39 1.33 -3.01
N SER A 24 17.44 1.76 -2.20
CA SER A 24 17.66 2.00 -0.78
C SER A 24 17.94 0.73 0.01
N PHE A 25 17.17 -0.34 -0.25
CA PHE A 25 17.42 -1.65 0.36
C PHE A 25 18.78 -2.22 -0.06
N ALA A 26 19.11 -2.17 -1.35
CA ALA A 26 20.38 -2.66 -1.88
C ALA A 26 21.58 -1.93 -1.25
N LEU A 27 21.53 -0.60 -1.18
CA LEU A 27 22.58 0.20 -0.52
C LEU A 27 22.70 -0.09 0.98
N THR A 28 21.58 -0.31 1.64
CA THR A 28 21.56 -0.66 3.07
C THR A 28 22.24 -1.99 3.31
N LEU A 29 21.84 -3.03 2.56
CA LEU A 29 22.39 -4.37 2.73
C LEU A 29 23.87 -4.45 2.37
N GLU A 30 24.29 -3.73 1.32
CA GLU A 30 25.71 -3.60 0.95
C GLU A 30 26.54 -2.97 2.09
N ARG A 31 26.04 -1.89 2.74
CA ARG A 31 26.70 -1.26 3.90
C ARG A 31 26.81 -2.21 5.11
N MET A 32 25.89 -3.14 5.24
CA MET A 32 25.88 -4.15 6.31
C MET A 32 26.72 -5.38 5.98
N GLY A 33 27.35 -5.43 4.79
CA GLY A 33 28.17 -6.55 4.33
C GLY A 33 27.40 -7.72 3.72
N TYR A 34 26.13 -7.54 3.38
CA TYR A 34 25.32 -8.52 2.66
C TYR A 34 25.45 -8.33 1.13
N ASN A 35 25.12 -9.37 0.39
CA ASN A 35 24.98 -9.26 -1.06
C ASN A 35 23.82 -8.32 -1.43
N LYS A 36 23.97 -7.60 -2.53
CA LYS A 36 22.89 -6.77 -3.09
C LYS A 36 21.74 -7.66 -3.54
N PRO A 37 20.52 -7.43 -3.01
CA PRO A 37 19.34 -8.13 -3.52
C PRO A 37 19.00 -7.63 -4.92
N SER A 38 18.43 -8.51 -5.75
CA SER A 38 17.86 -8.12 -7.04
C SER A 38 16.60 -7.25 -6.85
N PHE A 39 16.23 -6.53 -7.90
CA PHE A 39 14.99 -5.75 -7.91
C PHE A 39 13.75 -6.61 -7.57
N ASN A 40 13.69 -7.82 -8.14
CA ASN A 40 12.56 -8.72 -7.92
C ASN A 40 12.50 -9.26 -6.49
N GLU A 41 13.65 -9.58 -5.86
CA GLU A 41 13.70 -10.02 -4.47
C GLU A 41 13.14 -8.94 -3.54
N VAL A 42 13.61 -7.68 -3.70
CA VAL A 42 13.09 -6.57 -2.88
C VAL A 42 11.62 -6.33 -3.16
N LYS A 43 11.20 -6.24 -4.44
CA LYS A 43 9.80 -5.99 -4.81
C LYS A 43 8.87 -7.05 -4.21
N ARG A 44 9.27 -8.33 -4.22
CA ARG A 44 8.48 -9.44 -3.65
C ARG A 44 8.44 -9.44 -2.12
N ALA A 45 9.46 -8.91 -1.48
CA ALA A 45 9.53 -8.82 -0.02
C ALA A 45 8.66 -7.69 0.56
N VAL A 46 8.42 -6.62 -0.22
CA VAL A 46 7.60 -5.47 0.19
C VAL A 46 6.13 -5.86 0.46
N GLY A 47 5.43 -5.02 1.21
CA GLY A 47 4.01 -5.18 1.61
C GLY A 47 3.81 -5.14 3.12
N GLY A 48 4.76 -5.67 3.90
CA GLY A 48 4.88 -5.40 5.34
C GLY A 48 5.61 -4.08 5.61
N ALA A 49 5.75 -3.72 6.90
CA ALA A 49 6.63 -2.61 7.29
C ALA A 49 8.10 -2.92 6.92
N SER A 50 8.95 -1.89 6.88
CA SER A 50 10.36 -2.03 6.46
C SER A 50 11.11 -3.11 7.23
N GLU A 51 10.81 -3.28 8.54
CA GLU A 51 11.40 -4.34 9.37
C GLU A 51 11.03 -5.73 8.86
N ALA A 52 9.75 -5.99 8.63
CA ALA A 52 9.29 -7.28 8.07
C ALA A 52 9.85 -7.55 6.66
N THR A 53 10.13 -6.50 5.89
CA THR A 53 10.81 -6.64 4.59
C THR A 53 12.28 -7.01 4.79
N MET A 54 12.97 -6.41 5.76
CA MET A 54 14.36 -6.76 6.10
C MET A 54 14.46 -8.18 6.67
N GLU A 55 13.53 -8.58 7.54
CA GLU A 55 13.48 -9.96 8.06
C GLU A 55 13.42 -11.00 6.94
N LYS A 56 12.62 -10.74 5.90
CA LYS A 56 12.54 -11.63 4.73
C LYS A 56 13.83 -11.70 3.92
N LEU A 57 14.61 -10.61 3.89
CA LEU A 57 15.83 -10.51 3.09
C LEU A 57 17.08 -11.02 3.83
N ILE A 58 17.18 -10.81 5.14
CA ILE A 58 18.41 -11.09 5.92
C ILE A 58 18.18 -11.82 7.24
N GLY A 59 16.95 -12.22 7.55
CA GLY A 59 16.59 -12.80 8.86
C GLY A 59 16.29 -11.74 9.93
N PRO A 60 15.71 -12.15 11.08
CA PRO A 60 15.23 -11.23 12.11
C PRO A 60 16.35 -10.57 12.93
N GLU A 61 17.53 -11.19 13.06
CA GLU A 61 18.55 -10.80 14.02
C GLU A 61 19.05 -9.36 13.81
N ARG A 62 19.16 -8.92 12.57
CA ARG A 62 19.68 -7.59 12.21
C ARG A 62 18.67 -6.71 11.46
N ALA A 63 17.39 -7.13 11.38
CA ALA A 63 16.36 -6.39 10.64
C ALA A 63 16.15 -4.98 11.21
N GLN A 64 16.11 -4.82 12.52
CA GLN A 64 15.93 -3.52 13.17
C GLN A 64 17.13 -2.58 12.93
N GLU A 65 18.37 -3.08 13.03
CA GLU A 65 19.58 -2.33 12.66
C GLU A 65 19.52 -1.87 11.21
N ALA A 66 19.13 -2.77 10.31
CA ALA A 66 19.00 -2.47 8.89
C ALA A 66 17.99 -1.34 8.61
N VAL A 67 16.87 -1.31 9.32
CA VAL A 67 15.86 -0.24 9.18
C VAL A 67 16.41 1.11 9.61
N GLN A 68 17.25 1.18 10.65
CA GLN A 68 17.89 2.44 11.07
C GLN A 68 18.84 2.99 9.99
N ILE A 69 19.57 2.10 9.30
CA ILE A 69 20.45 2.47 8.19
C ILE A 69 19.64 2.83 6.93
N LEU A 70 18.54 2.11 6.69
CA LEU A 70 17.67 2.32 5.54
C LEU A 70 17.02 3.71 5.52
N ARG A 71 16.51 4.18 6.65
CA ARG A 71 15.72 5.42 6.71
C ARG A 71 16.41 6.62 6.05
N PRO A 72 17.62 7.03 6.46
CA PRO A 72 18.28 8.17 5.86
C PRO A 72 18.68 7.97 4.40
N ILE A 73 18.88 6.72 3.96
CA ILE A 73 19.12 6.40 2.55
C ILE A 73 17.83 6.59 1.75
N PHE A 74 16.72 6.02 2.25
CA PHE A 74 15.43 6.11 1.58
C PHE A 74 14.92 7.56 1.48
N GLU A 75 15.09 8.38 2.51
CA GLU A 75 14.73 9.80 2.50
C GLU A 75 15.40 10.60 1.37
N LYS A 76 16.62 10.23 1.00
CA LYS A 76 17.33 10.84 -0.13
C LYS A 76 16.83 10.35 -1.49
N GLU A 77 16.37 9.12 -1.56
CA GLU A 77 15.99 8.46 -2.81
C GLU A 77 14.50 8.48 -3.09
N MET A 78 13.66 8.65 -2.09
CA MET A 78 12.22 8.35 -2.16
C MET A 78 11.42 9.15 -3.20
N LEU A 79 11.93 10.29 -3.68
CA LEU A 79 11.26 11.07 -4.74
C LEU A 79 11.82 10.76 -6.13
N ASN A 80 12.92 10.00 -6.23
CA ASN A 80 13.53 9.67 -7.50
C ASN A 80 12.71 8.62 -8.25
N GLY A 81 12.22 8.97 -9.44
CA GLY A 81 11.40 8.08 -10.27
C GLY A 81 10.02 7.76 -9.70
N LEU A 82 9.58 8.50 -8.68
CA LEU A 82 8.27 8.36 -8.08
C LEU A 82 7.18 8.83 -9.06
N THR A 83 6.20 7.98 -9.34
CA THR A 83 5.08 8.29 -10.24
C THR A 83 3.76 7.76 -9.70
N LEU A 84 2.65 8.32 -10.18
CA LEU A 84 1.32 7.71 -10.01
C LEU A 84 1.19 6.48 -10.91
N LEU A 85 0.59 5.43 -10.40
CA LEU A 85 0.22 4.26 -11.19
C LEU A 85 -0.99 4.55 -12.10
N PRO A 86 -1.15 3.80 -13.21
CA PRO A 86 -2.26 4.00 -14.14
C PRO A 86 -3.62 3.94 -13.44
N GLY A 87 -4.43 4.96 -13.65
CA GLY A 87 -5.77 5.07 -13.07
C GLY A 87 -5.82 5.68 -11.65
N ALA A 88 -4.67 5.97 -11.01
CA ALA A 88 -4.66 6.51 -9.64
C ALA A 88 -5.33 7.89 -9.56
N LYS A 89 -5.01 8.81 -10.47
CA LYS A 89 -5.65 10.13 -10.47
C LYS A 89 -7.12 10.05 -10.88
N GLU A 90 -7.43 9.19 -11.84
CA GLU A 90 -8.80 8.97 -12.32
C GLU A 90 -9.72 8.44 -11.21
N ILE A 91 -9.29 7.43 -10.44
CA ILE A 91 -10.12 6.88 -9.37
C ILE A 91 -10.29 7.86 -8.21
N LEU A 92 -9.28 8.64 -7.86
CA LEU A 92 -9.39 9.69 -6.84
C LEU A 92 -10.34 10.82 -7.28
N ASN A 93 -10.25 11.25 -8.54
CA ASN A 93 -11.20 12.21 -9.12
C ASN A 93 -12.64 11.65 -9.16
N TRP A 94 -12.78 10.36 -9.49
CA TRP A 94 -14.05 9.66 -9.46
C TRP A 94 -14.64 9.62 -8.04
N CYS A 95 -13.83 9.31 -7.03
CA CYS A 95 -14.26 9.35 -5.63
C CYS A 95 -14.84 10.71 -5.26
N LYS A 96 -14.12 11.78 -5.59
CA LYS A 96 -14.53 13.15 -5.34
C LYS A 96 -15.84 13.51 -6.03
N ALA A 97 -15.98 13.16 -7.33
CA ALA A 97 -17.17 13.44 -8.11
C ALA A 97 -18.41 12.71 -7.57
N ASN A 98 -18.24 11.50 -7.03
CA ASN A 98 -19.32 10.68 -6.48
C ASN A 98 -19.50 10.81 -4.96
N LYS A 99 -18.77 11.74 -4.30
CA LYS A 99 -18.82 11.96 -2.86
C LYS A 99 -18.45 10.70 -2.05
N VAL A 100 -17.59 9.86 -2.60
CA VAL A 100 -16.99 8.70 -1.94
C VAL A 100 -15.71 9.18 -1.26
N LYS A 101 -15.58 8.97 0.05
CA LYS A 101 -14.36 9.34 0.77
C LYS A 101 -13.20 8.42 0.38
N ALA A 102 -12.03 8.99 0.15
CA ALA A 102 -10.80 8.26 -0.14
C ALA A 102 -9.78 8.49 0.97
N ALA A 103 -9.13 7.42 1.45
CA ALA A 103 -8.04 7.52 2.40
C ALA A 103 -6.97 6.45 2.11
N VAL A 104 -5.75 6.67 2.61
CA VAL A 104 -4.65 5.70 2.49
C VAL A 104 -4.46 4.98 3.82
N LEU A 105 -4.36 3.65 3.74
CA LEU A 105 -3.97 2.75 4.83
C LEU A 105 -2.83 1.85 4.36
N THR A 106 -1.61 2.15 4.79
CA THR A 106 -0.38 1.53 4.28
C THR A 106 0.57 1.09 5.38
N ASN A 107 1.40 0.06 5.10
CA ASN A 107 2.52 -0.32 5.95
C ASN A 107 3.80 0.50 5.70
N LYS A 108 3.74 1.49 4.82
CA LYS A 108 4.80 2.50 4.66
C LYS A 108 4.88 3.39 5.90
N HIS A 109 6.10 3.85 6.24
CA HIS A 109 6.32 4.86 7.28
C HIS A 109 5.46 6.11 7.02
N GLY A 110 4.64 6.52 7.98
CA GLY A 110 3.61 7.55 7.81
C GLY A 110 4.12 8.89 7.29
N PRO A 111 5.20 9.49 7.88
CA PRO A 111 5.80 10.70 7.34
C PRO A 111 6.21 10.58 5.87
N HIS A 112 6.84 9.46 5.47
CA HIS A 112 7.20 9.22 4.06
C HIS A 112 5.99 9.08 3.16
N ALA A 113 4.93 8.39 3.62
CA ALA A 113 3.68 8.25 2.88
C ALA A 113 3.04 9.62 2.59
N ARG A 114 3.00 10.50 3.60
CA ARG A 114 2.46 11.86 3.44
C ARG A 114 3.31 12.74 2.51
N ILE A 115 4.65 12.63 2.59
CA ILE A 115 5.55 13.37 1.70
C ILE A 115 5.34 12.96 0.23
N VAL A 116 5.26 11.66 -0.06
CA VAL A 116 5.08 11.19 -1.46
C VAL A 116 3.69 11.55 -1.99
N CYS A 117 2.62 11.46 -1.18
CA CYS A 117 1.29 11.91 -1.56
C CYS A 117 1.25 13.42 -1.87
N LYS A 118 1.96 14.23 -1.07
CA LYS A 118 2.08 15.67 -1.29
C LYS A 118 2.86 15.98 -2.57
N HIS A 119 3.99 15.30 -2.79
CA HIS A 119 4.82 15.47 -3.97
C HIS A 119 4.06 15.17 -5.26
N LEU A 120 3.23 14.12 -5.25
CA LEU A 120 2.41 13.70 -6.38
C LEU A 120 1.10 14.50 -6.54
N GLY A 121 0.83 15.45 -5.65
CA GLY A 121 -0.36 16.31 -5.71
C GLY A 121 -1.69 15.60 -5.45
N ILE A 122 -1.67 14.48 -4.69
CA ILE A 122 -2.89 13.72 -4.36
C ILE A 122 -3.36 13.91 -2.92
N SER A 123 -2.62 14.67 -2.10
CA SER A 123 -2.99 14.87 -0.68
C SER A 123 -4.37 15.50 -0.47
N ASN A 124 -4.79 16.39 -1.37
CA ASN A 124 -6.10 17.08 -1.30
C ASN A 124 -7.26 16.21 -1.80
N ASP A 125 -6.97 15.04 -2.35
CA ASP A 125 -7.97 14.07 -2.80
C ASP A 125 -8.19 12.96 -1.75
N LEU A 126 -7.44 13.02 -0.63
CA LEU A 126 -7.47 12.05 0.46
C LEU A 126 -7.94 12.70 1.77
N GLU A 127 -8.84 12.05 2.50
CA GLU A 127 -9.25 12.48 3.84
C GLU A 127 -8.07 12.45 4.83
N PHE A 128 -7.24 11.40 4.73
CA PHE A 128 -6.01 11.21 5.51
C PHE A 128 -5.13 10.09 4.94
N VAL A 129 -3.91 10.02 5.48
CA VAL A 129 -2.94 8.96 5.21
C VAL A 129 -2.51 8.37 6.55
N ILE A 130 -2.77 7.07 6.78
CA ILE A 130 -2.28 6.31 7.93
C ILE A 130 -1.16 5.38 7.46
N GLY A 131 0.01 5.51 8.09
CA GLY A 131 1.18 4.67 7.87
C GLY A 131 1.50 3.77 9.06
N ALA A 132 2.56 2.97 8.93
CA ALA A 132 2.91 1.90 9.88
C ALA A 132 3.28 2.36 11.30
N ASP A 133 3.66 3.61 11.48
CA ASP A 133 4.10 4.19 12.75
C ASP A 133 3.12 5.23 13.32
N ASP A 134 1.98 5.45 12.65
CA ASP A 134 0.93 6.36 13.14
C ASP A 134 0.09 5.70 14.25
N THR A 135 0.17 4.38 14.39
CA THR A 135 -0.47 3.62 15.47
C THR A 135 0.46 2.48 15.94
N GLN A 136 0.10 1.82 17.03
CA GLN A 136 0.81 0.61 17.48
C GLN A 136 0.53 -0.62 16.59
N TRP A 137 -0.51 -0.59 15.78
CA TRP A 137 -0.93 -1.68 14.89
C TRP A 137 -0.41 -1.47 13.48
N LYS A 138 -0.28 -2.56 12.73
CA LYS A 138 0.14 -2.59 11.32
C LYS A 138 -0.77 -3.54 10.54
N LYS A 139 -0.93 -3.33 9.22
CA LYS A 139 -1.63 -4.31 8.38
C LYS A 139 -0.96 -5.69 8.51
N PRO A 140 -1.70 -6.78 8.66
CA PRO A 140 -3.16 -6.92 8.55
C PRO A 140 -3.91 -6.96 9.91
N ASP A 141 -3.44 -6.27 10.96
CA ASP A 141 -4.12 -6.21 12.24
C ASP A 141 -5.50 -5.53 12.09
N VAL A 142 -6.55 -6.22 12.55
CA VAL A 142 -7.93 -5.71 12.47
C VAL A 142 -8.13 -4.43 13.29
N SER A 143 -7.37 -4.26 14.38
CA SER A 143 -7.45 -3.06 15.22
C SER A 143 -7.05 -1.80 14.45
N LEU A 144 -6.04 -1.90 13.56
CA LEU A 144 -5.67 -0.80 12.66
C LEU A 144 -6.81 -0.45 11.70
N THR A 145 -7.45 -1.47 11.13
CA THR A 145 -8.54 -1.26 10.18
C THR A 145 -9.76 -0.65 10.88
N ASN A 146 -10.12 -1.15 12.08
CA ASN A 146 -11.23 -0.60 12.87
C ASN A 146 -10.98 0.86 13.26
N HIS A 147 -9.77 1.18 13.72
CA HIS A 147 -9.37 2.58 13.98
C HIS A 147 -9.50 3.46 12.74
N THR A 148 -9.15 2.93 11.56
CA THR A 148 -9.26 3.65 10.28
C THR A 148 -10.72 3.85 9.86
N LEU A 149 -11.58 2.83 10.08
CA LEU A 149 -13.01 2.91 9.80
C LEU A 149 -13.71 3.95 10.69
N GLU A 150 -13.40 3.97 11.99
CA GLU A 150 -13.88 5.01 12.90
C GLU A 150 -13.48 6.41 12.41
N LYS A 151 -12.22 6.58 12.01
CA LYS A 151 -11.71 7.87 11.54
C LYS A 151 -12.36 8.34 10.24
N ILE A 152 -12.66 7.44 9.29
CA ILE A 152 -13.33 7.79 8.03
C ILE A 152 -14.84 7.99 8.22
N GLY A 153 -15.41 7.43 9.28
CA GLY A 153 -16.80 7.60 9.65
C GLY A 153 -17.78 6.65 8.94
N TYR A 154 -17.29 5.49 8.49
CA TYR A 154 -18.09 4.44 7.83
C TYR A 154 -17.68 3.07 8.36
N ASN A 155 -18.63 2.11 8.31
CA ASN A 155 -18.36 0.75 8.73
C ASN A 155 -17.75 -0.11 7.60
N ALA A 156 -17.38 -1.35 7.92
CA ALA A 156 -16.72 -2.28 7.00
C ALA A 156 -17.57 -2.60 5.75
N THR A 157 -18.90 -2.64 5.86
CA THR A 157 -19.79 -2.96 4.74
C THR A 157 -20.06 -1.78 3.80
N GLU A 158 -19.76 -0.56 4.26
CA GLU A 158 -19.84 0.69 3.50
C GLU A 158 -18.48 1.12 2.94
N THR A 159 -17.41 0.40 3.30
CA THR A 159 -16.02 0.74 2.93
C THR A 159 -15.41 -0.38 2.09
N LEU A 160 -14.81 0.01 0.96
CA LEU A 160 -14.07 -0.87 0.07
C LEU A 160 -12.58 -0.75 0.38
N TYR A 161 -11.84 -1.87 0.34
CA TYR A 161 -10.38 -1.86 0.38
C TYR A 161 -9.81 -2.14 -1.02
N ILE A 162 -8.82 -1.34 -1.46
CA ILE A 162 -8.12 -1.55 -2.73
C ILE A 162 -6.61 -1.63 -2.46
N GLY A 163 -5.98 -2.70 -2.94
CA GLY A 163 -4.55 -2.96 -2.79
C GLY A 163 -3.97 -3.79 -3.93
N ASP A 164 -2.70 -4.24 -3.78
CA ASP A 164 -1.97 -5.02 -4.79
C ASP A 164 -1.40 -6.34 -4.26
N SER A 165 -1.59 -6.66 -2.98
CA SER A 165 -0.83 -7.68 -2.28
C SER A 165 -1.67 -8.60 -1.40
N PRO A 166 -1.11 -9.76 -0.99
CA PRO A 166 -1.73 -10.61 0.04
C PRO A 166 -1.92 -9.91 1.40
N TYR A 167 -1.11 -8.91 1.73
CA TYR A 167 -1.30 -8.09 2.95
C TYR A 167 -2.62 -7.32 2.88
N ASP A 168 -2.95 -6.77 1.72
CA ASP A 168 -4.18 -5.98 1.51
C ASP A 168 -5.41 -6.87 1.56
N TYR A 169 -5.35 -8.02 0.89
CA TYR A 169 -6.41 -9.02 0.97
C TYR A 169 -6.68 -9.45 2.41
N LYS A 170 -5.61 -9.80 3.17
CA LYS A 170 -5.74 -10.16 4.58
C LYS A 170 -6.29 -9.03 5.44
N THR A 171 -5.87 -7.79 5.18
CA THR A 171 -6.36 -6.60 5.89
C THR A 171 -7.86 -6.45 5.73
N ALA A 172 -8.34 -6.52 4.50
CA ALA A 172 -9.76 -6.46 4.21
C ALA A 172 -10.53 -7.66 4.79
N GLN A 173 -10.02 -8.88 4.64
CA GLN A 173 -10.62 -10.11 5.15
C GLN A 173 -10.80 -10.08 6.67
N ASN A 174 -9.74 -9.68 7.41
CA ASN A 174 -9.78 -9.63 8.87
C ASN A 174 -10.81 -8.63 9.40
N ALA A 175 -11.12 -7.59 8.64
CA ALA A 175 -12.12 -6.58 8.98
C ALA A 175 -13.48 -6.82 8.30
N SER A 176 -13.67 -7.96 7.63
CA SER A 176 -14.90 -8.28 6.88
C SER A 176 -15.29 -7.23 5.83
N MET A 177 -14.28 -6.59 5.24
CA MET A 177 -14.46 -5.60 4.17
C MET A 177 -14.44 -6.26 2.80
N LYS A 178 -15.14 -5.66 1.84
CA LYS A 178 -14.95 -5.99 0.43
C LYS A 178 -13.56 -5.57 -0.03
N CYS A 179 -12.91 -6.42 -0.82
CA CYS A 179 -11.57 -6.19 -1.35
C CYS A 179 -11.57 -6.28 -2.86
N LEU A 180 -10.91 -5.32 -3.52
CA LEU A 180 -10.53 -5.39 -4.93
C LEU A 180 -9.01 -5.28 -5.01
N LEU A 181 -8.38 -6.03 -5.91
CA LEU A 181 -6.93 -5.95 -6.11
C LEU A 181 -6.56 -5.49 -7.51
N VAL A 182 -5.39 -4.83 -7.59
CA VAL A 182 -4.70 -4.53 -8.85
C VAL A 182 -3.39 -5.30 -8.93
N SER A 183 -2.97 -5.65 -10.14
CA SER A 183 -1.72 -6.36 -10.38
C SER A 183 -0.55 -5.44 -10.77
N THR A 184 -0.64 -4.17 -10.39
CA THR A 184 0.42 -3.17 -10.65
C THR A 184 1.60 -3.25 -9.70
N GLY A 185 1.44 -3.93 -8.56
CA GLY A 185 2.40 -3.93 -7.47
C GLY A 185 3.25 -5.20 -7.35
N THR A 186 3.24 -5.77 -6.16
CA THR A 186 4.21 -6.81 -5.71
C THR A 186 3.94 -8.20 -6.26
N HIS A 187 2.69 -8.52 -6.64
CA HIS A 187 2.28 -9.86 -7.06
C HIS A 187 1.55 -9.86 -8.41
N PRO A 188 1.84 -10.82 -9.31
CA PRO A 188 1.11 -10.97 -10.56
C PRO A 188 -0.27 -11.60 -10.33
N VAL A 189 -1.17 -11.44 -11.31
CA VAL A 189 -2.55 -11.93 -11.26
C VAL A 189 -2.65 -13.41 -10.86
N HIS A 190 -1.81 -14.30 -11.43
CA HIS A 190 -1.88 -15.73 -11.19
C HIS A 190 -1.53 -16.14 -9.74
N GLU A 191 -0.87 -15.27 -8.99
CA GLU A 191 -0.59 -15.50 -7.57
C GLU A 191 -1.70 -14.91 -6.69
N LEU A 192 -2.16 -13.69 -7.02
CA LEU A 192 -3.25 -13.06 -6.31
C LEU A 192 -4.55 -13.88 -6.41
N SER A 193 -4.83 -14.49 -7.57
CA SER A 193 -6.01 -15.35 -7.76
C SER A 193 -6.02 -16.62 -6.91
N LYS A 194 -4.86 -17.06 -6.40
CA LYS A 194 -4.77 -18.19 -5.46
C LYS A 194 -5.23 -17.85 -4.05
N LEU A 195 -5.33 -16.56 -3.70
CA LEU A 195 -5.80 -16.13 -2.38
C LEU A 195 -7.27 -16.46 -2.18
N ASN A 196 -8.07 -16.25 -3.21
CA ASN A 196 -9.49 -16.58 -3.25
C ASN A 196 -9.97 -16.56 -4.72
N SER A 197 -10.63 -17.60 -5.17
CA SER A 197 -11.11 -17.74 -6.55
C SER A 197 -12.20 -16.72 -6.95
N SER A 198 -12.89 -16.12 -5.99
CA SER A 198 -13.88 -15.06 -6.21
C SER A 198 -13.30 -13.64 -6.12
N LEU A 199 -11.99 -13.51 -5.91
CA LEU A 199 -11.36 -12.20 -5.78
C LEU A 199 -11.28 -11.48 -7.12
N GLU A 200 -11.76 -10.26 -7.16
CA GLU A 200 -11.70 -9.41 -8.34
C GLU A 200 -10.34 -8.73 -8.43
N ILE A 201 -9.59 -9.05 -9.48
CA ILE A 201 -8.25 -8.54 -9.75
C ILE A 201 -8.28 -7.86 -11.12
N LYS A 202 -7.78 -6.63 -11.20
CA LYS A 202 -7.67 -5.87 -12.46
C LYS A 202 -6.22 -5.47 -12.74
N ALA A 203 -5.94 -5.14 -13.99
CA ALA A 203 -4.62 -4.71 -14.42
C ALA A 203 -4.20 -3.36 -13.79
N ASP A 204 -5.17 -2.46 -13.56
CA ASP A 204 -4.96 -1.11 -13.05
C ASP A 204 -6.20 -0.57 -12.32
N LEU A 205 -6.05 0.59 -11.67
CA LEU A 205 -7.13 1.25 -10.92
C LEU A 205 -8.26 1.76 -11.80
N LYS A 206 -7.97 2.20 -13.04
CA LYS A 206 -9.00 2.69 -13.96
C LYS A 206 -10.00 1.59 -14.30
N SER A 207 -9.51 0.37 -14.47
CA SER A 207 -10.31 -0.80 -14.76
C SER A 207 -11.23 -1.24 -13.61
N LEU A 208 -11.01 -0.73 -12.38
CA LEU A 208 -11.88 -0.98 -11.23
C LEU A 208 -13.12 -0.06 -11.20
N ILE A 209 -13.05 1.14 -11.79
CA ILE A 209 -14.13 2.15 -11.70
C ILE A 209 -15.51 1.59 -12.09
N PRO A 210 -15.69 0.89 -13.24
CA PRO A 210 -17.00 0.35 -13.61
C PRO A 210 -17.55 -0.72 -12.66
N MET A 211 -16.67 -1.34 -11.86
CA MET A 211 -17.09 -2.30 -10.84
C MET A 211 -17.55 -1.60 -9.59
N ILE A 212 -16.84 -0.52 -9.19
CA ILE A 212 -17.17 0.26 -8.01
C ILE A 212 -18.49 0.99 -8.21
N GLU A 213 -18.78 1.46 -9.42
CA GLU A 213 -20.07 2.09 -9.81
C GLU A 213 -21.27 1.20 -9.51
N LYS A 214 -21.12 -0.12 -9.66
CA LYS A 214 -22.19 -1.09 -9.34
C LYS A 214 -22.39 -1.31 -7.84
N LEU A 215 -21.51 -0.75 -7.02
CA LEU A 215 -21.55 -0.87 -5.56
C LEU A 215 -22.06 0.41 -4.87
N LEU A 216 -22.31 1.50 -5.63
CA LEU A 216 -22.98 2.71 -5.17
C LEU A 216 -24.48 2.49 -5.09
#